data_4e6fce708f3ad40c60355ed8d8abea27
#
_entry.id   4e6fce708f3ad40c60355ed8d8abea27
#
_cell.length_a   1.000
_cell.length_b   1.000
_cell.length_c   1.000
_cell.angle_alpha   90.00
_cell.angle_beta   90.00
_cell.angle_gamma   90.00
#
_symmetry.space_group_name_H-M   'P 1'
#
loop_
_entity.id
_entity.type
_entity.pdbx_description
1 polymer ?
#
loop_
_entity_poly.entity_id
_entity_poly.type
_entity_poly.pdbx_seq_one_letter_code
_entity_poly.pdbx_strand_id
1 'polypeptide(L)'
;ARKGDTLFIFGDNVKAGTFLKLNEIAKNEAFADWGVMNSEKTLVKGLNMVTVAQDNAILFISYAVTTDTTDDSPRLADYPTARIHIEGGNVNGYFDKSRHTDEDWRDMLANHFKHYSVQVKGDRVLFHMELDNIRKVCPNTITDAIGWWDQCLTWQHELMGVNNYYDRFNSLLMARDGYEGMYMYATSNYTYYEHSTIKDILPWATVYANPGQMWGPAHEIGHINQGAINIVSCTEASNNLFSNAHLFRVGKTTTRGTGVKGCKEDFENKVAFPLRGDVIGKSRMYYQLYLYFHAAKKDTTFYPRLFEALRRNPLEKGPQTSAVKDQLKFAEKCCEIAQMDLSEFFEAWGFFEPMNKAEVGDYGTYFVSLTEEEAEASRARMQQYDKKGGHLMFIEDRIKPSKRTDGVDGYRLDYSEEYAIG
;
A
#
# COMPACT_ATOMS: atom_id res chain seq x y z
N ALA A 1 -1.76 -20.26 23.52
CA ALA A 1 -1.21 -21.61 23.78
C ALA A 1 0.22 -21.49 24.28
N ARG A 2 0.73 -22.53 24.95
CA ARG A 2 2.13 -22.59 25.42
C ARG A 2 2.96 -23.48 24.49
N LYS A 3 4.23 -23.23 24.39
CA LYS A 3 5.16 -24.12 23.68
C LYS A 3 5.05 -25.56 24.22
N GLY A 4 4.93 -26.51 23.30
CA GLY A 4 4.75 -27.92 23.61
C GLY A 4 3.30 -28.37 23.83
N ASP A 5 2.35 -27.43 23.94
CA ASP A 5 0.91 -27.81 23.97
C ASP A 5 0.54 -28.50 22.65
N THR A 6 -0.27 -29.53 22.75
CA THR A 6 -0.86 -30.18 21.57
C THR A 6 -2.27 -29.66 21.33
N LEU A 7 -2.50 -29.17 20.12
CA LEU A 7 -3.81 -28.77 19.64
C LEU A 7 -4.39 -29.89 18.75
N PHE A 8 -5.65 -30.15 18.89
CA PHE A 8 -6.41 -31.01 17.99
C PHE A 8 -7.28 -30.11 17.13
N ILE A 9 -6.97 -30.03 15.84
CA ILE A 9 -7.65 -29.15 14.89
C ILE A 9 -8.36 -30.01 13.86
N PHE A 10 -9.68 -29.98 13.87
CA PHE A 10 -10.49 -30.67 12.89
C PHE A 10 -10.99 -29.72 11.81
N GLY A 11 -10.59 -29.97 10.56
CA GLY A 11 -11.03 -29.22 9.41
C GLY A 11 -12.07 -29.94 8.59
N ASP A 12 -13.21 -29.31 8.35
CA ASP A 12 -14.28 -29.84 7.49
C ASP A 12 -14.63 -28.84 6.39
N ASN A 13 -15.24 -29.35 5.33
CA ASN A 13 -15.63 -28.58 4.16
C ASN A 13 -14.45 -27.84 3.47
N VAL A 14 -13.27 -28.43 3.55
CA VAL A 14 -12.04 -27.89 2.89
C VAL A 14 -12.04 -28.34 1.44
N LYS A 15 -12.11 -27.38 0.52
CA LYS A 15 -12.14 -27.66 -0.93
C LYS A 15 -10.73 -28.02 -1.43
N ALA A 16 -10.66 -28.95 -2.37
CA ALA A 16 -9.39 -29.29 -3.03
C ALA A 16 -8.82 -28.06 -3.77
N GLY A 17 -7.50 -27.91 -3.77
CA GLY A 17 -6.82 -26.75 -4.37
C GLY A 17 -6.78 -25.50 -3.48
N THR A 18 -7.26 -25.61 -2.21
CA THR A 18 -7.13 -24.54 -1.23
C THR A 18 -6.00 -24.81 -0.24
N PHE A 19 -5.55 -23.76 0.41
CA PHE A 19 -4.53 -23.81 1.46
C PHE A 19 -5.20 -23.60 2.81
N LEU A 20 -5.15 -24.60 3.66
CA LEU A 20 -5.55 -24.49 5.06
C LEU A 20 -4.28 -24.52 5.91
N LYS A 21 -4.00 -23.46 6.66
CA LYS A 21 -2.76 -23.30 7.41
C LYS A 21 -3.02 -22.80 8.81
N LEU A 22 -2.20 -23.27 9.74
CA LEU A 22 -2.04 -22.67 11.07
C LEU A 22 -0.76 -21.80 11.06
N ASN A 23 -0.91 -20.56 11.47
CA ASN A 23 0.19 -19.63 11.64
C ASN A 23 0.34 -19.28 13.12
N GLU A 24 1.55 -19.36 13.64
CA GLU A 24 1.89 -18.96 14.99
C GLU A 24 2.62 -17.61 14.95
N ILE A 25 2.09 -16.61 15.64
CA ILE A 25 2.75 -15.30 15.79
C ILE A 25 3.09 -15.14 17.27
N ALA A 26 4.37 -15.01 17.58
CA ALA A 26 4.85 -14.76 18.92
C ALA A 26 5.75 -13.53 18.95
N LYS A 27 5.84 -12.90 20.13
CA LYS A 27 6.77 -11.82 20.37
C LYS A 27 8.20 -12.36 20.32
N ASN A 28 9.06 -11.73 19.54
CA ASN A 28 10.47 -12.08 19.51
C ASN A 28 11.24 -11.13 20.43
N GLU A 29 11.61 -11.60 21.62
CA GLU A 29 12.32 -10.81 22.61
C GLU A 29 13.71 -10.34 22.15
N ALA A 30 14.34 -11.05 21.22
CA ALA A 30 15.68 -10.69 20.71
C ALA A 30 15.66 -9.46 19.76
N PHE A 31 14.51 -9.17 19.19
CA PHE A 31 14.31 -8.06 18.24
C PHE A 31 13.10 -7.24 18.63
N ALA A 32 13.01 -6.84 19.86
CA ALA A 32 11.97 -6.04 20.51
C ALA A 32 10.56 -6.06 19.87
N ASP A 33 10.43 -6.27 18.55
CA ASP A 33 9.19 -6.15 17.81
C ASP A 33 9.00 -6.97 16.55
N TRP A 34 9.99 -7.72 16.20
CA TRP A 34 9.81 -8.60 15.05
C TRP A 34 9.01 -9.83 15.49
N GLY A 35 7.74 -9.61 15.89
CA GLY A 35 6.76 -10.67 16.00
C GLY A 35 6.60 -11.29 14.63
N VAL A 36 7.50 -12.15 14.30
CA VAL A 36 7.55 -12.88 13.04
C VAL A 36 6.48 -13.96 13.13
N MET A 37 5.84 -14.30 12.02
CA MET A 37 5.19 -15.60 11.89
C MET A 37 6.28 -16.65 12.12
N ASN A 38 6.34 -17.17 13.33
CA ASN A 38 7.45 -18.03 13.76
C ASN A 38 7.30 -19.46 13.25
N SER A 39 6.08 -19.87 12.93
CA SER A 39 5.85 -21.15 12.26
C SER A 39 4.56 -21.16 11.45
N GLU A 40 4.59 -21.87 10.34
CA GLU A 40 3.45 -22.18 9.51
C GLU A 40 3.32 -23.67 9.38
N LYS A 41 2.11 -24.20 9.60
CA LYS A 41 1.81 -25.62 9.42
C LYS A 41 0.62 -25.80 8.49
N THR A 42 0.82 -26.58 7.46
CA THR A 42 -0.29 -26.99 6.59
C THR A 42 -1.21 -27.93 7.33
N LEU A 43 -2.50 -27.63 7.29
CA LEU A 43 -3.56 -28.48 7.82
C LEU A 43 -4.26 -29.19 6.66
N VAL A 44 -4.80 -30.37 6.97
CA VAL A 44 -5.57 -31.17 6.03
C VAL A 44 -7.03 -31.30 6.49
N LYS A 45 -7.90 -31.71 5.59
CA LYS A 45 -9.27 -32.11 5.95
C LYS A 45 -9.24 -33.25 6.97
N GLY A 46 -10.07 -33.15 8.00
CA GLY A 46 -10.11 -34.11 9.11
C GLY A 46 -9.25 -33.66 10.28
N LEU A 47 -8.81 -34.59 11.09
CA LEU A 47 -8.06 -34.35 12.33
C LEU A 47 -6.59 -34.04 12.03
N ASN A 48 -6.12 -32.90 12.58
CA ASN A 48 -4.73 -32.52 12.64
C ASN A 48 -4.28 -32.43 14.09
N MET A 49 -3.15 -33.04 14.43
CA MET A 49 -2.50 -32.90 15.73
C MET A 49 -1.30 -31.95 15.55
N VAL A 50 -1.32 -30.81 16.22
CA VAL A 50 -0.30 -29.77 16.07
C VAL A 50 0.31 -29.44 17.41
N THR A 51 1.63 -29.59 17.52
CA THR A 51 2.39 -29.11 18.68
C THR A 51 2.75 -27.65 18.47
N VAL A 52 2.42 -26.81 19.44
CA VAL A 52 2.73 -25.38 19.46
C VAL A 52 4.24 -25.19 19.56
N ALA A 53 4.83 -24.44 18.66
CA ALA A 53 6.27 -24.25 18.56
C ALA A 53 6.80 -23.10 19.43
N GLN A 54 5.96 -22.11 19.72
CA GLN A 54 6.36 -20.86 20.40
C GLN A 54 5.55 -20.64 21.68
N ASP A 55 6.21 -20.11 22.70
CA ASP A 55 5.50 -19.67 23.91
C ASP A 55 4.71 -18.40 23.65
N ASN A 56 3.57 -18.30 24.32
CA ASN A 56 2.69 -17.14 24.28
C ASN A 56 2.35 -16.68 22.84
N ALA A 57 2.20 -17.64 21.91
CA ALA A 57 1.83 -17.34 20.54
C ALA A 57 0.33 -17.09 20.40
N ILE A 58 -0.01 -16.12 19.55
CA ILE A 58 -1.34 -16.04 18.96
C ILE A 58 -1.39 -16.96 17.75
N LEU A 59 -2.49 -17.68 17.59
CA LEU A 59 -2.66 -18.68 16.53
C LEU A 59 -3.73 -18.20 15.56
N PHE A 60 -3.38 -18.18 14.28
CA PHE A 60 -4.31 -17.85 13.20
C PHE A 60 -4.50 -19.05 12.29
N ILE A 61 -5.76 -19.31 11.95
CA ILE A 61 -6.09 -20.24 10.87
C ILE A 61 -6.32 -19.38 9.61
N SER A 62 -5.58 -19.66 8.55
CA SER A 62 -5.82 -19.11 7.22
C SER A 62 -6.38 -20.17 6.29
N TYR A 63 -7.41 -19.80 5.55
CA TYR A 63 -8.03 -20.59 4.50
C TYR A 63 -8.03 -19.75 3.24
N ALA A 64 -7.26 -20.14 2.25
CA ALA A 64 -6.99 -19.32 1.08
C ALA A 64 -6.90 -20.13 -0.20
N VAL A 65 -7.04 -19.43 -1.30
CA VAL A 65 -6.79 -19.91 -2.67
C VAL A 65 -6.01 -18.84 -3.41
N THR A 66 -5.16 -19.24 -4.35
CA THR A 66 -4.49 -18.30 -5.23
C THR A 66 -5.50 -17.74 -6.24
N THR A 67 -5.58 -16.42 -6.33
CA THR A 67 -6.42 -15.71 -7.30
C THR A 67 -5.57 -14.68 -8.05
N ASP A 68 -6.07 -14.22 -9.18
CA ASP A 68 -5.50 -13.13 -9.96
C ASP A 68 -6.60 -12.29 -10.63
N THR A 69 -6.26 -11.44 -11.58
CA THR A 69 -7.20 -10.57 -12.30
C THR A 69 -7.68 -11.16 -13.61
N THR A 70 -7.36 -12.42 -13.92
CA THR A 70 -7.86 -13.10 -15.12
C THR A 70 -9.31 -13.52 -14.97
N ASP A 71 -10.04 -13.66 -16.07
CA ASP A 71 -11.46 -14.06 -16.03
C ASP A 71 -11.65 -15.47 -15.50
N ASP A 72 -10.64 -16.33 -15.65
CA ASP A 72 -10.65 -17.72 -15.16
C ASP A 72 -10.25 -17.84 -13.67
N SER A 73 -9.85 -16.73 -13.05
CA SER A 73 -9.46 -16.73 -11.64
C SER A 73 -10.62 -17.12 -10.74
N PRO A 74 -10.39 -17.96 -9.71
CA PRO A 74 -11.41 -18.36 -8.78
C PRO A 74 -12.10 -17.16 -8.10
N ARG A 75 -13.40 -17.26 -7.88
CA ARG A 75 -14.18 -16.27 -7.16
C ARG A 75 -14.49 -16.77 -5.74
N LEU A 76 -14.64 -15.87 -4.79
CA LEU A 76 -14.93 -16.24 -3.39
C LEU A 76 -16.20 -17.08 -3.26
N ALA A 77 -17.22 -16.77 -4.08
CA ALA A 77 -18.48 -17.52 -4.09
C ALA A 77 -18.32 -19.00 -4.51
N ASP A 78 -17.24 -19.34 -5.22
CA ASP A 78 -16.97 -20.71 -5.64
C ASP A 78 -16.41 -21.59 -4.51
N TYR A 79 -16.08 -20.98 -3.37
CA TYR A 79 -15.46 -21.66 -2.25
C TYR A 79 -16.37 -21.66 -1.02
N PRO A 80 -16.76 -22.86 -0.55
CA PRO A 80 -17.54 -22.97 0.66
C PRO A 80 -16.74 -22.52 1.88
N THR A 81 -17.43 -22.06 2.90
CA THR A 81 -16.81 -21.75 4.19
C THR A 81 -16.25 -23.04 4.82
N ALA A 82 -14.97 -23.09 5.08
CA ALA A 82 -14.37 -24.17 5.85
C ALA A 82 -14.86 -24.10 7.29
N ARG A 83 -15.08 -25.28 7.90
CA ARG A 83 -15.42 -25.39 9.33
C ARG A 83 -14.20 -25.88 10.09
N ILE A 84 -13.83 -25.16 11.12
CA ILE A 84 -12.67 -25.47 11.95
C ILE A 84 -13.13 -25.63 13.39
N HIS A 85 -12.80 -26.78 13.99
CA HIS A 85 -12.97 -27.02 15.41
C HIS A 85 -11.58 -27.19 16.02
N ILE A 86 -11.34 -26.54 17.15
CA ILE A 86 -10.04 -26.55 17.83
C ILE A 86 -10.26 -26.95 19.26
N GLU A 87 -9.55 -28.02 19.70
CA GLU A 87 -9.43 -28.45 21.10
C GLU A 87 -8.03 -28.11 21.60
N GLY A 88 -7.97 -27.50 22.77
CA GLY A 88 -6.73 -27.03 23.41
C GLY A 88 -6.52 -25.51 23.18
N GLY A 89 -5.53 -24.97 23.91
CA GLY A 89 -5.27 -23.55 23.95
C GLY A 89 -6.31 -22.73 24.73
N ASN A 90 -6.16 -21.42 24.69
CA ASN A 90 -7.11 -20.47 25.29
C ASN A 90 -7.64 -19.52 24.24
N VAL A 91 -8.92 -19.21 24.29
CA VAL A 91 -9.52 -18.22 23.39
C VAL A 91 -9.14 -16.82 23.89
N ASN A 92 -8.61 -15.99 22.99
CA ASN A 92 -8.44 -14.56 23.20
C ASN A 92 -9.66 -13.81 22.68
N GLY A 93 -9.91 -12.59 23.15
CA GLY A 93 -10.88 -11.71 22.55
C GLY A 93 -10.54 -11.43 21.08
N TYR A 94 -11.56 -11.20 20.26
CA TYR A 94 -11.43 -10.90 18.85
C TYR A 94 -12.55 -9.95 18.43
N PHE A 95 -12.21 -8.75 18.05
CA PHE A 95 -13.18 -7.78 17.58
C PHE A 95 -13.34 -7.90 16.05
N ASP A 96 -14.57 -8.02 15.59
CA ASP A 96 -14.95 -8.03 14.18
C ASP A 96 -15.97 -6.90 13.95
N LYS A 97 -15.58 -5.86 13.21
CA LYS A 97 -16.41 -4.69 12.91
C LYS A 97 -17.78 -5.05 12.33
N SER A 98 -17.88 -6.18 11.63
CA SER A 98 -19.16 -6.62 11.05
C SER A 98 -20.15 -7.20 12.05
N ARG A 99 -19.71 -7.44 13.29
CA ARG A 99 -20.48 -8.17 14.32
C ARG A 99 -20.58 -7.43 15.65
N HIS A 100 -19.58 -6.58 15.94
CA HIS A 100 -19.41 -6.01 17.26
C HIS A 100 -19.52 -4.49 17.22
N THR A 101 -19.97 -3.93 18.32
CA THR A 101 -20.13 -2.50 18.58
C THR A 101 -19.01 -1.96 19.45
N ASP A 102 -18.94 -0.65 19.66
CA ASP A 102 -18.00 -0.04 20.62
C ASP A 102 -18.36 -0.41 22.08
N GLU A 103 -19.59 -0.85 22.37
CA GLU A 103 -19.93 -1.42 23.67
C GLU A 103 -19.27 -2.79 23.85
N ASP A 104 -19.36 -3.66 22.86
CA ASP A 104 -18.65 -4.94 22.85
C ASP A 104 -17.13 -4.74 22.95
N TRP A 105 -16.60 -3.69 22.30
CA TRP A 105 -15.20 -3.34 22.39
C TRP A 105 -14.75 -3.05 23.82
N ARG A 106 -15.51 -2.21 24.54
CA ARG A 106 -15.22 -1.91 25.94
C ARG A 106 -15.28 -3.15 26.83
N ASP A 107 -16.28 -3.99 26.62
CA ASP A 107 -16.39 -5.26 27.34
C ASP A 107 -15.22 -6.20 27.04
N MET A 108 -14.84 -6.33 25.77
CA MET A 108 -13.69 -7.14 25.39
C MET A 108 -12.39 -6.63 26.01
N LEU A 109 -12.15 -5.33 26.05
CA LEU A 109 -10.98 -4.74 26.70
C LEU A 109 -10.95 -5.06 28.21
N ALA A 110 -12.10 -5.04 28.86
CA ALA A 110 -12.21 -5.32 30.29
C ALA A 110 -12.09 -6.80 30.61
N ASN A 111 -12.72 -7.69 29.83
CA ASN A 111 -13.04 -9.05 30.25
C ASN A 111 -12.47 -10.16 29.36
N HIS A 112 -12.23 -9.91 28.07
CA HIS A 112 -11.99 -10.99 27.10
C HIS A 112 -10.57 -11.05 26.55
N PHE A 113 -9.87 -9.91 26.36
CA PHE A 113 -8.49 -9.92 25.95
C PHE A 113 -7.57 -10.34 27.10
N LYS A 114 -6.98 -11.54 26.98
CA LYS A 114 -6.08 -12.14 27.97
C LYS A 114 -4.63 -12.24 27.49
N HIS A 115 -4.43 -12.12 26.20
CA HIS A 115 -3.11 -12.11 25.58
C HIS A 115 -2.53 -10.71 25.51
N TYR A 116 -1.22 -10.58 25.36
CA TYR A 116 -0.57 -9.25 25.21
C TYR A 116 -0.99 -8.51 23.94
N SER A 117 -1.53 -9.21 22.95
CA SER A 117 -1.99 -8.60 21.69
C SER A 117 -3.50 -8.72 21.50
N VAL A 118 -4.07 -7.72 20.85
CA VAL A 118 -5.47 -7.71 20.44
C VAL A 118 -5.58 -7.73 18.92
N GLN A 119 -6.65 -8.32 18.43
CA GLN A 119 -6.98 -8.36 17.02
C GLN A 119 -8.30 -7.62 16.80
N VAL A 120 -8.25 -6.65 15.85
CA VAL A 120 -9.43 -5.91 15.41
C VAL A 120 -9.56 -6.06 13.90
N LYS A 121 -10.59 -6.75 13.46
CA LYS A 121 -10.87 -6.99 12.06
C LYS A 121 -11.81 -5.93 11.49
N GLY A 122 -11.34 -5.23 10.46
CA GLY A 122 -12.14 -4.42 9.55
C GLY A 122 -12.57 -5.19 8.31
N ASP A 123 -12.93 -4.45 7.29
CA ASP A 123 -13.30 -5.02 5.99
C ASP A 123 -12.05 -5.33 5.13
N ARG A 124 -10.97 -4.59 5.34
CA ARG A 124 -9.72 -4.66 4.57
C ARG A 124 -8.47 -4.73 5.43
N VAL A 125 -8.55 -4.27 6.67
CA VAL A 125 -7.42 -4.17 7.59
C VAL A 125 -7.66 -5.04 8.81
N LEU A 126 -6.62 -5.69 9.29
CA LEU A 126 -6.57 -6.40 10.56
C LEU A 126 -5.54 -5.72 11.45
N PHE A 127 -5.98 -5.10 12.54
CA PHE A 127 -5.05 -4.64 13.57
C PHE A 127 -4.57 -5.82 14.40
N HIS A 128 -3.25 -5.86 14.60
CA HIS A 128 -2.58 -6.73 15.56
C HIS A 128 -1.76 -5.84 16.48
N MET A 129 -2.37 -5.37 17.56
CA MET A 129 -1.85 -4.31 18.42
C MET A 129 -1.57 -4.80 19.83
N GLU A 130 -0.64 -4.18 20.54
CA GLU A 130 -0.41 -4.48 21.96
C GLU A 130 -1.57 -3.99 22.82
N LEU A 131 -2.04 -4.87 23.70
CA LEU A 131 -3.21 -4.64 24.55
C LEU A 131 -3.05 -3.40 25.42
N ASP A 132 -1.88 -3.21 26.05
CA ASP A 132 -1.66 -2.11 26.94
C ASP A 132 -1.58 -0.76 26.24
N ASN A 133 -1.07 -0.77 24.98
CA ASN A 133 -1.04 0.41 24.15
C ASN A 133 -2.45 0.77 23.67
N ILE A 134 -3.17 -0.21 23.14
CA ILE A 134 -4.53 0.02 22.63
C ILE A 134 -5.50 0.48 23.73
N ARG A 135 -5.37 -0.03 24.96
CA ARG A 135 -6.14 0.42 26.12
C ARG A 135 -5.93 1.89 26.43
N LYS A 136 -4.72 2.41 26.17
CA LYS A 136 -4.41 3.84 26.39
C LYS A 136 -4.97 4.72 25.29
N VAL A 137 -4.88 4.30 24.03
CA VAL A 137 -5.18 5.16 22.88
C VAL A 137 -6.61 5.02 22.38
N CYS A 138 -7.24 3.86 22.52
CA CYS A 138 -8.60 3.59 22.07
C CYS A 138 -9.44 2.88 23.14
N PRO A 139 -9.55 3.45 24.37
CA PRO A 139 -10.25 2.77 25.46
C PRO A 139 -11.76 2.64 25.27
N ASN A 140 -12.37 3.50 24.46
CA ASN A 140 -13.83 3.62 24.36
C ASN A 140 -14.39 3.22 23.00
N THR A 141 -13.66 3.47 21.92
CA THR A 141 -14.16 3.31 20.54
C THR A 141 -13.06 2.75 19.65
N ILE A 142 -13.42 1.87 18.73
CA ILE A 142 -12.52 1.28 17.73
C ILE A 142 -13.17 1.20 16.35
N THR A 143 -14.50 1.23 16.26
CA THR A 143 -15.23 1.03 15.00
C THR A 143 -14.91 2.07 13.95
N ASP A 144 -14.88 3.36 14.32
CA ASP A 144 -14.53 4.45 13.41
C ASP A 144 -13.05 4.40 13.00
N ALA A 145 -12.16 4.04 13.93
CA ALA A 145 -10.73 3.92 13.67
C ALA A 145 -10.45 2.85 12.60
N ILE A 146 -10.95 1.64 12.80
CA ILE A 146 -10.75 0.55 11.83
C ILE A 146 -11.46 0.85 10.50
N GLY A 147 -12.64 1.50 10.54
CA GLY A 147 -13.37 1.92 9.35
C GLY A 147 -12.59 2.93 8.52
N TRP A 148 -11.87 3.84 9.16
CA TRP A 148 -11.03 4.82 8.47
C TRP A 148 -9.81 4.18 7.79
N TRP A 149 -9.19 3.21 8.44
CA TRP A 149 -8.10 2.45 7.85
C TRP A 149 -8.57 1.58 6.67
N ASP A 150 -9.74 0.96 6.79
CA ASP A 150 -10.40 0.29 5.65
C ASP A 150 -10.61 1.26 4.48
N GLN A 151 -11.05 2.49 4.77
CA GLN A 151 -11.26 3.52 3.74
C GLN A 151 -9.94 3.95 3.09
N CYS A 152 -8.87 4.10 3.86
CA CYS A 152 -7.55 4.42 3.33
C CYS A 152 -7.08 3.36 2.33
N LEU A 153 -7.19 2.07 2.69
CA LEU A 153 -6.83 0.97 1.81
C LEU A 153 -7.77 0.88 0.59
N THR A 154 -9.07 1.12 0.80
CA THR A 154 -10.05 1.15 -0.29
C THR A 154 -9.68 2.19 -1.35
N TRP A 155 -9.27 3.38 -0.95
CA TRP A 155 -8.82 4.43 -1.87
C TRP A 155 -7.57 4.06 -2.66
N GLN A 156 -6.63 3.35 -2.03
CA GLN A 156 -5.45 2.82 -2.74
C GLN A 156 -5.88 1.75 -3.76
N HIS A 157 -6.77 0.85 -3.37
CA HIS A 157 -7.31 -0.19 -4.25
C HIS A 157 -8.13 0.38 -5.42
N GLU A 158 -8.86 1.48 -5.20
CA GLU A 158 -9.52 2.21 -6.30
C GLU A 158 -8.48 2.73 -7.30
N LEU A 159 -7.41 3.37 -6.80
CA LEU A 159 -6.35 3.90 -7.64
C LEU A 159 -5.63 2.79 -8.42
N MET A 160 -5.50 1.61 -7.84
CA MET A 160 -4.94 0.43 -8.49
C MET A 160 -5.92 -0.29 -9.42
N GLY A 161 -7.21 0.04 -9.40
CA GLY A 161 -8.26 -0.64 -10.15
C GLY A 161 -8.63 -2.03 -9.62
N VAL A 162 -8.13 -2.44 -8.42
CA VAL A 162 -8.40 -3.78 -7.87
C VAL A 162 -9.74 -3.91 -7.16
N ASN A 163 -10.46 -2.82 -6.91
CA ASN A 163 -11.82 -2.86 -6.37
C ASN A 163 -12.77 -3.69 -7.26
N ASN A 164 -12.51 -3.75 -8.56
CA ASN A 164 -13.30 -4.54 -9.50
C ASN A 164 -13.14 -6.06 -9.30
N TYR A 165 -12.17 -6.48 -8.50
CA TYR A 165 -11.83 -7.88 -8.25
C TYR A 165 -12.11 -8.32 -6.82
N TYR A 166 -12.88 -7.55 -6.04
CA TYR A 166 -13.17 -7.90 -4.64
C TYR A 166 -14.04 -9.16 -4.49
N ASP A 167 -14.66 -9.62 -5.54
CA ASP A 167 -15.32 -10.92 -5.60
C ASP A 167 -14.32 -12.11 -5.67
N ARG A 168 -13.02 -11.83 -5.85
CA ARG A 168 -11.96 -12.82 -5.98
C ARG A 168 -11.01 -12.88 -4.79
N PHE A 169 -10.94 -11.83 -3.97
CA PHE A 169 -10.08 -11.83 -2.80
C PHE A 169 -10.70 -11.06 -1.63
N ASN A 170 -10.42 -11.54 -0.43
CA ASN A 170 -10.79 -10.93 0.83
C ASN A 170 -9.62 -10.92 1.82
N SER A 171 -8.40 -10.92 1.32
CA SER A 171 -7.20 -10.80 2.13
C SER A 171 -7.21 -9.51 2.93
N LEU A 172 -6.81 -9.60 4.20
CA LEU A 172 -6.68 -8.46 5.09
C LEU A 172 -5.23 -8.01 5.13
N LEU A 173 -5.01 -6.71 5.06
CA LEU A 173 -3.72 -6.11 5.38
C LEU A 173 -3.55 -6.11 6.90
N MET A 174 -2.50 -6.73 7.41
CA MET A 174 -2.18 -6.66 8.83
C MET A 174 -1.44 -5.35 9.14
N ALA A 175 -1.96 -4.58 10.08
CA ALA A 175 -1.29 -3.42 10.65
C ALA A 175 -0.92 -3.73 12.10
N ARG A 176 0.35 -3.55 12.45
CA ARG A 176 0.91 -3.92 13.74
C ARG A 176 1.54 -2.73 14.44
N ASP A 177 1.51 -2.73 15.77
CA ASP A 177 2.31 -1.82 16.56
C ASP A 177 3.45 -2.53 17.30
N GLY A 178 4.37 -1.75 17.84
CA GLY A 178 5.46 -2.29 18.63
C GLY A 178 6.40 -1.23 19.19
N TYR A 179 7.55 -1.70 19.72
CA TYR A 179 8.48 -0.89 20.52
C TYR A 179 9.39 0.00 19.68
N GLU A 180 10.05 0.90 20.35
CA GLU A 180 10.85 1.99 19.81
C GLU A 180 12.02 1.57 18.94
N GLY A 181 12.33 2.40 17.96
CA GLY A 181 13.51 2.32 17.11
C GLY A 181 13.27 2.26 15.62
N MET A 182 12.04 1.99 15.18
CA MET A 182 11.66 1.92 13.78
C MET A 182 10.31 2.63 13.57
N TYR A 183 10.31 3.92 13.43
CA TYR A 183 9.14 4.80 13.40
C TYR A 183 7.90 4.21 12.70
N MET A 184 8.04 3.85 11.43
CA MET A 184 7.07 3.10 10.63
C MET A 184 7.83 2.32 9.54
N TYR A 185 7.32 1.16 9.15
CA TYR A 185 7.82 0.41 7.99
C TYR A 185 6.78 -0.56 7.44
N ALA A 186 7.02 -1.05 6.23
CA ALA A 186 6.25 -2.12 5.63
C ALA A 186 7.12 -3.32 5.28
N THR A 187 6.50 -4.48 5.29
CA THR A 187 7.05 -5.73 4.73
C THR A 187 6.12 -6.21 3.62
N SER A 188 6.42 -7.36 3.03
CA SER A 188 5.50 -7.98 2.08
C SER A 188 4.16 -8.44 2.70
N ASN A 189 4.07 -8.53 4.03
CA ASN A 189 2.96 -9.18 4.72
C ASN A 189 2.19 -8.25 5.68
N TYR A 190 2.82 -7.20 6.17
CA TYR A 190 2.22 -6.28 7.15
C TYR A 190 2.87 -4.91 7.12
N THR A 191 2.20 -3.95 7.74
CA THR A 191 2.74 -2.63 8.08
C THR A 191 2.95 -2.54 9.59
N TYR A 192 3.96 -1.78 9.99
CA TYR A 192 4.38 -1.61 11.36
C TYR A 192 4.39 -0.15 11.77
N TYR A 193 4.03 0.11 13.02
CA TYR A 193 3.95 1.44 13.60
C TYR A 193 4.49 1.42 15.02
N GLU A 194 5.45 2.29 15.31
CA GLU A 194 5.98 2.43 16.66
C GLU A 194 4.88 2.85 17.64
N HIS A 195 4.89 2.33 18.87
CA HIS A 195 3.91 2.66 19.91
C HIS A 195 3.67 4.16 20.11
N SER A 196 4.74 4.97 20.00
CA SER A 196 4.66 6.41 20.11
C SER A 196 3.79 7.08 19.05
N THR A 197 3.66 6.45 17.88
CA THR A 197 2.89 6.96 16.74
C THR A 197 1.40 6.62 16.79
N ILE A 198 1.04 5.54 17.48
CA ILE A 198 -0.33 4.98 17.47
C ILE A 198 -1.36 6.00 17.97
N LYS A 199 -1.01 6.83 18.96
CA LYS A 199 -1.88 7.90 19.47
C LYS A 199 -2.28 8.94 18.42
N ASP A 200 -1.48 9.09 17.36
CA ASP A 200 -1.68 10.09 16.31
C ASP A 200 -2.41 9.53 15.08
N ILE A 201 -2.32 8.24 14.85
CA ILE A 201 -2.81 7.59 13.63
C ILE A 201 -4.00 6.63 13.84
N LEU A 202 -4.33 6.30 15.09
CA LEU A 202 -5.38 5.34 15.38
C LEU A 202 -6.64 5.98 16.02
N PRO A 203 -6.58 6.79 17.09
CA PRO A 203 -7.79 7.33 17.69
C PRO A 203 -8.58 8.19 16.71
N TRP A 204 -9.84 7.82 16.46
CA TRP A 204 -10.69 8.50 15.47
C TRP A 204 -10.78 10.01 15.69
N ALA A 205 -10.93 10.46 16.93
CA ALA A 205 -11.01 11.89 17.23
C ALA A 205 -9.74 12.65 16.78
N THR A 206 -8.56 12.06 16.97
CA THR A 206 -7.28 12.64 16.52
C THR A 206 -7.17 12.68 15.01
N VAL A 207 -7.47 11.55 14.35
CA VAL A 207 -7.38 11.42 12.90
C VAL A 207 -8.43 12.29 12.22
N TYR A 208 -9.65 12.36 12.74
CA TYR A 208 -10.72 13.23 12.22
C TYR A 208 -10.33 14.71 12.29
N ALA A 209 -9.74 15.15 13.43
CA ALA A 209 -9.26 16.52 13.57
C ALA A 209 -8.08 16.84 12.65
N ASN A 210 -7.22 15.86 12.40
CA ASN A 210 -6.05 16.02 11.54
C ASN A 210 -5.85 14.82 10.59
N PRO A 211 -6.68 14.69 9.54
CA PRO A 211 -6.62 13.55 8.61
C PRO A 211 -5.29 13.44 7.83
N GLY A 212 -4.48 14.50 7.86
CA GLY A 212 -3.11 14.47 7.32
C GLY A 212 -2.15 13.53 8.05
N GLN A 213 -2.48 13.14 9.30
CA GLN A 213 -1.70 12.15 10.06
C GLN A 213 -1.65 10.78 9.37
N MET A 214 -2.63 10.45 8.57
CA MET A 214 -2.66 9.22 7.79
C MET A 214 -1.70 9.20 6.58
N TRP A 215 -0.90 10.26 6.39
CA TRP A 215 0.14 10.25 5.34
C TRP A 215 1.13 9.08 5.55
N GLY A 216 1.61 8.90 6.78
CA GLY A 216 2.52 7.80 7.14
C GLY A 216 1.90 6.42 6.92
N PRO A 217 0.74 6.09 7.53
CA PRO A 217 0.05 4.84 7.24
C PRO A 217 -0.22 4.61 5.74
N ALA A 218 -0.62 5.65 5.00
CA ALA A 218 -0.84 5.53 3.56
C ALA A 218 0.46 5.26 2.78
N HIS A 219 1.61 5.77 3.25
CA HIS A 219 2.94 5.49 2.73
C HIS A 219 3.33 4.02 2.95
N GLU A 220 3.17 3.51 4.18
CA GLU A 220 3.51 2.12 4.49
C GLU A 220 2.59 1.12 3.75
N ILE A 221 1.29 1.39 3.71
CA ILE A 221 0.37 0.61 2.89
C ILE A 221 0.75 0.72 1.41
N GLY A 222 1.21 1.89 0.97
CA GLY A 222 1.69 2.15 -0.37
C GLY A 222 2.85 1.24 -0.78
N HIS A 223 3.76 0.89 0.13
CA HIS A 223 4.83 -0.07 -0.16
C HIS A 223 4.31 -1.46 -0.57
N ILE A 224 3.22 -1.90 0.03
CA ILE A 224 2.58 -3.17 -0.34
C ILE A 224 1.93 -3.07 -1.73
N ASN A 225 1.42 -1.90 -2.07
CA ASN A 225 0.59 -1.68 -3.25
C ASN A 225 1.35 -1.16 -4.49
N GLN A 226 2.53 -0.57 -4.31
CA GLN A 226 3.28 0.10 -5.40
C GLN A 226 3.85 -0.84 -6.47
N GLY A 227 3.84 -2.14 -6.20
CA GLY A 227 4.62 -3.13 -6.94
C GLY A 227 4.59 -3.00 -8.47
N ALA A 228 3.45 -2.67 -9.06
CA ALA A 228 3.32 -2.55 -10.52
C ALA A 228 4.01 -1.31 -11.12
N ILE A 229 4.17 -0.23 -10.34
CA ILE A 229 4.73 1.05 -10.81
C ILE A 229 6.11 1.37 -10.24
N ASN A 230 6.66 0.50 -9.41
CA ASN A 230 7.94 0.72 -8.76
C ASN A 230 9.09 0.45 -9.73
N ILE A 231 9.77 1.49 -10.15
CA ILE A 231 11.01 1.42 -10.94
C ILE A 231 12.23 1.61 -10.03
N VAL A 232 13.43 1.35 -10.54
CA VAL A 232 14.66 1.49 -9.74
C VAL A 232 14.78 2.88 -9.11
N SER A 233 15.35 2.96 -7.95
CA SER A 233 15.50 4.18 -7.11
C SER A 233 14.18 4.84 -6.67
N CYS A 234 13.05 4.12 -6.78
CA CYS A 234 11.71 4.66 -6.49
C CYS A 234 10.95 3.90 -5.41
N THR A 235 11.58 2.99 -4.66
CA THR A 235 10.86 2.24 -3.62
C THR A 235 10.25 3.18 -2.57
N GLU A 236 10.97 4.24 -2.16
CA GLU A 236 10.47 5.27 -1.26
C GLU A 236 9.76 6.43 -1.99
N ALA A 237 9.67 6.38 -3.32
CA ALA A 237 9.08 7.44 -4.12
C ALA A 237 7.71 7.07 -4.69
N SER A 238 7.58 5.88 -5.29
CA SER A 238 6.34 5.47 -5.95
C SER A 238 5.20 5.18 -4.97
N ASN A 239 5.49 4.73 -3.75
CA ASN A 239 4.52 4.57 -2.67
C ASN A 239 3.91 5.91 -2.20
N ASN A 240 4.62 7.03 -2.35
CA ASN A 240 4.13 8.35 -2.01
C ASN A 240 3.01 8.85 -2.94
N LEU A 241 2.81 8.22 -4.09
CA LEU A 241 1.60 8.42 -4.89
C LEU A 241 0.33 8.22 -4.02
N PHE A 242 0.30 7.14 -3.24
CA PHE A 242 -0.84 6.80 -2.41
C PHE A 242 -1.00 7.78 -1.23
N SER A 243 0.10 8.18 -0.60
CA SER A 243 0.08 9.16 0.49
C SER A 243 -0.44 10.51 0.03
N ASN A 244 0.04 10.98 -1.12
CA ASN A 244 -0.34 12.28 -1.66
C ASN A 244 -1.78 12.25 -2.20
N ALA A 245 -2.20 11.13 -2.83
CA ALA A 245 -3.59 10.94 -3.25
C ALA A 245 -4.53 10.90 -2.03
N HIS A 246 -4.11 10.28 -0.92
CA HIS A 246 -4.86 10.32 0.34
C HIS A 246 -5.02 11.75 0.84
N LEU A 247 -3.94 12.53 0.91
CA LEU A 247 -4.01 13.94 1.31
C LEU A 247 -5.01 14.74 0.46
N PHE A 248 -4.95 14.56 -0.85
CA PHE A 248 -5.90 15.22 -1.75
C PHE A 248 -7.36 14.88 -1.41
N ARG A 249 -7.65 13.60 -1.17
CA ARG A 249 -9.01 13.13 -0.83
C ARG A 249 -9.54 13.68 0.49
N VAL A 250 -8.65 14.08 1.41
CA VAL A 250 -9.03 14.71 2.69
C VAL A 250 -8.86 16.23 2.68
N GLY A 251 -8.67 16.83 1.51
CA GLY A 251 -8.57 18.28 1.34
C GLY A 251 -7.28 18.89 1.87
N LYS A 252 -6.22 18.12 1.86
CA LYS A 252 -4.88 18.55 2.28
C LYS A 252 -3.91 18.54 1.10
N THR A 253 -2.77 19.14 1.29
CA THR A 253 -1.65 19.11 0.35
C THR A 253 -0.45 18.46 1.00
N THR A 254 0.47 17.95 0.18
CA THR A 254 1.77 17.54 0.69
C THR A 254 2.52 18.76 1.24
N THR A 255 3.08 18.60 2.43
CA THR A 255 3.97 19.60 3.06
C THR A 255 5.43 19.18 2.98
N ARG A 256 5.69 18.00 2.41
CA ARG A 256 7.03 17.43 2.34
C ARG A 256 7.80 18.01 1.17
N GLY A 257 9.04 18.43 1.46
CA GLY A 257 9.92 19.05 0.48
C GLY A 257 9.40 20.40 -0.05
N THR A 258 9.96 20.88 -1.13
CA THR A 258 9.75 22.22 -1.69
C THR A 258 8.67 22.29 -2.78
N GLY A 259 7.95 21.22 -3.04
CA GLY A 259 6.97 21.12 -4.12
C GLY A 259 7.63 20.81 -5.46
N VAL A 260 6.83 20.79 -6.53
CA VAL A 260 7.38 20.55 -7.89
C VAL A 260 8.38 21.63 -8.30
N LYS A 261 8.18 22.86 -7.84
CA LYS A 261 9.14 23.96 -8.08
C LYS A 261 10.53 23.69 -7.53
N GLY A 262 10.66 22.92 -6.46
CA GLY A 262 11.95 22.51 -5.91
C GLY A 262 12.73 21.53 -6.79
N CYS A 263 12.09 20.95 -7.81
CA CYS A 263 12.75 20.10 -8.80
C CYS A 263 13.37 20.92 -9.97
N LYS A 264 13.23 22.24 -9.94
CA LYS A 264 13.66 23.10 -11.04
C LYS A 264 15.15 22.94 -11.37
N GLU A 265 16.00 22.90 -10.38
CA GLU A 265 17.45 22.70 -10.55
C GLU A 265 17.76 21.37 -11.26
N ASP A 266 17.07 20.30 -10.88
CA ASP A 266 17.22 18.99 -11.54
C ASP A 266 16.75 19.04 -13.00
N PHE A 267 15.69 19.81 -13.30
CA PHE A 267 15.21 20.00 -14.68
C PHE A 267 16.20 20.82 -15.52
N GLU A 268 16.70 21.93 -14.99
CA GLU A 268 17.67 22.79 -15.67
C GLU A 268 19.00 22.08 -15.92
N ASN A 269 19.45 21.27 -14.96
CA ASN A 269 20.69 20.50 -15.06
C ASN A 269 20.52 19.15 -15.77
N LYS A 270 19.32 18.83 -16.26
CA LYS A 270 19.01 17.56 -16.92
C LYS A 270 19.49 16.35 -16.14
N VAL A 271 19.20 16.35 -14.83
CA VAL A 271 19.59 15.23 -13.96
C VAL A 271 18.79 13.98 -14.33
N ALA A 272 19.47 12.90 -14.68
CA ALA A 272 18.84 11.62 -14.98
C ALA A 272 17.97 11.16 -13.81
N PHE A 273 16.76 10.71 -14.09
CA PHE A 273 15.74 10.42 -13.06
C PHE A 273 16.23 9.48 -11.95
N PRO A 274 16.92 8.37 -12.23
CA PRO A 274 17.42 7.47 -11.18
C PRO A 274 18.47 8.12 -10.28
N LEU A 275 19.19 9.13 -10.78
CA LEU A 275 20.28 9.80 -10.05
C LEU A 275 19.81 10.98 -9.19
N ARG A 276 18.54 11.36 -9.27
CA ARG A 276 18.00 12.41 -8.40
C ARG A 276 18.05 11.97 -6.95
N GLY A 277 18.67 12.77 -6.10
CA GLY A 277 18.87 12.43 -4.68
C GLY A 277 17.63 12.60 -3.80
N ASP A 278 16.70 13.48 -4.19
CA ASP A 278 15.50 13.75 -3.40
C ASP A 278 14.36 12.75 -3.70
N VAL A 279 14.15 11.84 -2.78
CA VAL A 279 13.06 10.85 -2.84
C VAL A 279 11.68 11.51 -2.93
N ILE A 280 11.48 12.60 -2.19
CA ILE A 280 10.21 13.35 -2.22
C ILE A 280 10.08 14.07 -3.57
N GLY A 281 11.17 14.57 -4.13
CA GLY A 281 11.22 15.12 -5.48
C GLY A 281 10.81 14.08 -6.54
N LYS A 282 11.41 12.89 -6.51
CA LYS A 282 11.04 11.79 -7.42
C LYS A 282 9.56 11.40 -7.30
N SER A 283 9.01 11.37 -6.10
CA SER A 283 7.62 11.02 -5.89
C SER A 283 6.64 11.95 -6.60
N ARG A 284 7.06 13.19 -6.86
CA ARG A 284 6.24 14.19 -7.55
C ARG A 284 5.98 13.84 -9.01
N MET A 285 6.87 13.12 -9.67
CA MET A 285 6.60 12.62 -11.01
C MET A 285 5.30 11.80 -11.05
N TYR A 286 5.14 10.86 -10.14
CA TYR A 286 3.91 10.06 -10.03
C TYR A 286 2.71 10.93 -9.63
N TYR A 287 2.92 11.86 -8.69
CA TYR A 287 1.84 12.71 -8.20
C TYR A 287 1.39 13.75 -9.22
N GLN A 288 2.28 14.25 -10.10
CA GLN A 288 1.91 15.14 -11.22
C GLN A 288 0.94 14.44 -12.18
N LEU A 289 1.17 13.18 -12.51
CA LEU A 289 0.23 12.38 -13.32
C LEU A 289 -1.12 12.23 -12.60
N TYR A 290 -1.13 12.02 -11.28
CA TYR A 290 -2.36 11.99 -10.49
C TYR A 290 -3.09 13.34 -10.53
N LEU A 291 -2.40 14.43 -10.33
CA LEU A 291 -2.99 15.77 -10.35
C LEU A 291 -3.64 16.06 -11.70
N TYR A 292 -2.94 15.77 -12.78
CA TYR A 292 -3.45 16.00 -14.13
C TYR A 292 -4.65 15.10 -14.46
N PHE A 293 -4.48 13.80 -14.34
CA PHE A 293 -5.51 12.86 -14.78
C PHE A 293 -6.67 12.75 -13.79
N HIS A 294 -6.40 12.61 -12.52
CA HIS A 294 -7.43 12.34 -11.51
C HIS A 294 -7.97 13.61 -10.86
N ALA A 295 -7.10 14.46 -10.29
CA ALA A 295 -7.52 15.64 -9.56
C ALA A 295 -8.15 16.68 -10.48
N ALA A 296 -7.58 16.94 -11.66
CA ALA A 296 -8.13 17.80 -12.70
C ALA A 296 -9.21 17.12 -13.55
N LYS A 297 -9.54 15.84 -13.27
CA LYS A 297 -10.61 15.07 -13.94
C LYS A 297 -10.48 14.96 -15.45
N LYS A 298 -9.27 14.92 -15.96
CA LYS A 298 -9.03 14.67 -17.39
C LYS A 298 -9.31 13.21 -17.75
N ASP A 299 -8.86 12.27 -16.89
CA ASP A 299 -9.13 10.84 -17.01
C ASP A 299 -8.96 10.13 -15.66
N THR A 300 -10.02 9.98 -14.89
CA THR A 300 -9.99 9.32 -13.58
C THR A 300 -9.77 7.80 -13.67
N THR A 301 -9.69 7.24 -14.87
CA THR A 301 -9.38 5.82 -15.08
C THR A 301 -7.90 5.59 -15.45
N PHE A 302 -7.10 6.64 -15.56
CA PHE A 302 -5.69 6.55 -15.97
C PHE A 302 -4.90 5.57 -15.10
N TYR A 303 -4.79 5.81 -13.80
CA TYR A 303 -4.05 4.93 -12.90
C TYR A 303 -4.64 3.52 -12.79
N PRO A 304 -5.97 3.33 -12.62
CA PRO A 304 -6.58 2.00 -12.68
C PRO A 304 -6.17 1.19 -13.91
N ARG A 305 -6.18 1.79 -15.10
CA ARG A 305 -5.76 1.13 -16.35
C ARG A 305 -4.25 0.92 -16.41
N LEU A 306 -3.46 1.87 -15.94
CA LEU A 306 -2.00 1.75 -15.90
C LEU A 306 -1.56 0.59 -14.98
N PHE A 307 -2.10 0.54 -13.78
CA PHE A 307 -1.82 -0.56 -12.85
C PHE A 307 -2.24 -1.91 -13.42
N GLU A 308 -3.41 -1.99 -14.04
CA GLU A 308 -3.89 -3.23 -14.68
C GLU A 308 -2.95 -3.66 -15.81
N ALA A 309 -2.58 -2.74 -16.69
CA ALA A 309 -1.68 -3.04 -17.79
C ALA A 309 -0.30 -3.52 -17.32
N LEU A 310 0.23 -2.90 -16.26
CA LEU A 310 1.52 -3.27 -15.68
C LEU A 310 1.45 -4.54 -14.81
N ARG A 311 0.29 -4.92 -14.27
CA ARG A 311 0.11 -6.25 -13.66
C ARG A 311 0.10 -7.35 -14.70
N ARG A 312 -0.54 -7.12 -15.85
CA ARG A 312 -0.59 -8.10 -16.96
C ARG A 312 0.73 -8.23 -17.70
N ASN A 313 1.49 -7.16 -17.80
CA ASN A 313 2.82 -7.12 -18.42
C ASN A 313 3.79 -6.40 -17.47
N PRO A 314 4.28 -7.09 -16.43
CA PRO A 314 5.05 -6.50 -15.37
C PRO A 314 6.36 -5.83 -15.82
N LEU A 315 6.78 -4.83 -15.08
CA LEU A 315 8.12 -4.29 -15.15
C LEU A 315 9.13 -5.36 -14.72
N GLU A 316 10.26 -5.40 -15.39
CA GLU A 316 11.35 -6.30 -15.05
C GLU A 316 12.18 -5.69 -13.92
N LYS A 317 11.71 -5.85 -12.70
CA LYS A 317 12.39 -5.34 -11.51
C LYS A 317 13.70 -6.08 -11.27
N GLY A 318 14.73 -5.62 -11.90
CA GLY A 318 16.05 -6.15 -11.69
C GLY A 318 17.06 -5.04 -11.44
N PRO A 319 18.18 -5.35 -10.82
CA PRO A 319 19.30 -4.43 -10.74
C PRO A 319 19.87 -4.16 -12.14
N GLN A 320 20.64 -3.08 -12.27
CA GLN A 320 21.43 -2.78 -13.46
C GLN A 320 20.59 -2.27 -14.65
N THR A 321 20.90 -2.76 -15.85
CA THR A 321 20.32 -2.26 -17.10
C THR A 321 18.81 -2.50 -17.23
N SER A 322 18.26 -3.52 -16.57
CA SER A 322 16.82 -3.81 -16.63
C SER A 322 15.99 -2.70 -15.98
N ALA A 323 16.51 -2.06 -14.96
CA ALA A 323 15.82 -0.96 -14.26
C ALA A 323 15.55 0.25 -15.16
N VAL A 324 16.46 0.59 -16.05
CA VAL A 324 16.28 1.66 -17.03
C VAL A 324 15.25 1.25 -18.08
N LYS A 325 15.23 -0.01 -18.49
CA LYS A 325 14.18 -0.53 -19.36
C LYS A 325 12.81 -0.45 -18.71
N ASP A 326 12.73 -0.69 -17.41
CA ASP A 326 11.50 -0.52 -16.64
C ASP A 326 11.04 0.94 -16.62
N GLN A 327 11.96 1.89 -16.47
CA GLN A 327 11.67 3.33 -16.54
C GLN A 327 11.08 3.71 -17.90
N LEU A 328 11.72 3.31 -18.99
CA LEU A 328 11.25 3.57 -20.35
C LEU A 328 9.89 2.89 -20.60
N LYS A 329 9.76 1.61 -20.21
CA LYS A 329 8.51 0.85 -20.32
C LYS A 329 7.37 1.50 -19.54
N PHE A 330 7.64 2.03 -18.34
CA PHE A 330 6.67 2.77 -17.56
C PHE A 330 6.19 4.03 -18.30
N ALA A 331 7.12 4.84 -18.82
CA ALA A 331 6.80 6.05 -19.56
C ALA A 331 6.00 5.78 -20.84
N GLU A 332 6.43 4.80 -21.63
CA GLU A 332 5.71 4.36 -22.83
C GLU A 332 4.30 3.85 -22.49
N LYS A 333 4.16 3.10 -21.39
CA LYS A 333 2.86 2.62 -20.94
C LYS A 333 1.95 3.74 -20.48
N CYS A 334 2.49 4.80 -19.86
CA CYS A 334 1.73 6.00 -19.54
C CYS A 334 1.14 6.66 -20.81
N CYS A 335 1.94 6.78 -21.87
CA CYS A 335 1.45 7.32 -23.16
C CYS A 335 0.37 6.42 -23.79
N GLU A 336 0.60 5.12 -23.78
CA GLU A 336 -0.37 4.14 -24.29
C GLU A 336 -1.71 4.24 -23.56
N ILE A 337 -1.69 4.28 -22.24
CA ILE A 337 -2.90 4.37 -21.42
C ILE A 337 -3.60 5.72 -21.59
N ALA A 338 -2.85 6.80 -21.62
CA ALA A 338 -3.39 8.15 -21.80
C ALA A 338 -3.83 8.44 -23.24
N GLN A 339 -3.36 7.64 -24.22
CA GLN A 339 -3.46 7.97 -25.65
C GLN A 339 -2.93 9.39 -25.94
N MET A 340 -1.80 9.72 -25.31
CA MET A 340 -1.23 11.07 -25.29
C MET A 340 0.29 10.99 -25.34
N ASP A 341 0.92 11.85 -26.11
CA ASP A 341 2.36 12.05 -26.06
C ASP A 341 2.76 12.78 -24.77
N LEU A 342 3.41 12.03 -23.87
CA LEU A 342 3.98 12.53 -22.61
C LEU A 342 5.51 12.62 -22.67
N SER A 343 6.10 12.57 -23.85
CA SER A 343 7.57 12.54 -23.97
C SER A 343 8.24 13.80 -23.38
N GLU A 344 7.66 14.99 -23.59
CA GLU A 344 8.19 16.23 -23.00
C GLU A 344 8.12 16.23 -21.46
N PHE A 345 7.06 15.64 -20.89
CA PHE A 345 6.94 15.49 -19.45
C PHE A 345 8.06 14.59 -18.90
N PHE A 346 8.23 13.41 -19.47
CA PHE A 346 9.26 12.46 -19.02
C PHE A 346 10.67 12.94 -19.33
N GLU A 347 10.88 13.72 -20.39
CA GLU A 347 12.16 14.38 -20.67
C GLU A 347 12.53 15.35 -19.56
N ALA A 348 11.62 16.24 -19.15
CA ALA A 348 11.85 17.14 -18.03
C ALA A 348 12.19 16.40 -16.73
N TRP A 349 11.57 15.22 -16.50
CA TRP A 349 11.88 14.37 -15.37
C TRP A 349 13.20 13.58 -15.52
N GLY A 350 13.93 13.72 -16.65
CA GLY A 350 15.23 13.09 -16.88
C GLY A 350 15.17 11.60 -17.22
N PHE A 351 14.05 11.15 -17.81
CA PHE A 351 13.87 9.74 -18.18
C PHE A 351 14.72 9.31 -19.37
N PHE A 352 15.14 10.27 -20.20
CA PHE A 352 15.90 10.01 -21.43
C PHE A 352 17.37 10.46 -21.33
N GLU A 353 17.83 10.88 -20.15
CA GLU A 353 19.22 11.31 -20.00
C GLU A 353 20.16 10.10 -20.04
N PRO A 354 21.16 10.08 -20.93
CA PRO A 354 22.08 8.96 -21.08
C PRO A 354 22.90 8.73 -19.81
N MET A 355 23.14 7.46 -19.50
CA MET A 355 23.94 7.03 -18.35
C MET A 355 24.86 5.89 -18.74
N ASN A 356 26.04 5.83 -18.14
CA ASN A 356 26.97 4.74 -18.36
C ASN A 356 27.41 4.16 -17.00
N LYS A 357 26.88 3.01 -16.64
CA LYS A 357 27.15 2.32 -15.36
C LYS A 357 27.05 3.27 -14.16
N ALA A 358 26.06 4.15 -14.19
CA ALA A 358 25.78 5.05 -13.09
C ALA A 358 25.30 4.29 -11.87
N GLU A 359 25.88 4.59 -10.71
CA GLU A 359 25.52 3.97 -9.45
C GLU A 359 24.21 4.58 -8.91
N VAL A 360 23.27 3.73 -8.54
CA VAL A 360 22.01 4.12 -7.90
C VAL A 360 21.74 3.27 -6.66
N GLY A 361 21.20 3.91 -5.62
CA GLY A 361 20.80 3.25 -4.38
C GLY A 361 19.29 3.06 -4.31
N ASP A 362 18.83 1.85 -3.95
CA ASP A 362 17.42 1.54 -3.65
C ASP A 362 17.32 0.24 -2.85
N TYR A 363 17.56 0.28 -1.53
CA TYR A 363 17.75 -0.89 -0.67
C TYR A 363 18.84 -1.88 -1.14
N GLY A 364 19.76 -1.37 -1.91
CA GLY A 364 20.89 -2.02 -2.51
C GLY A 364 21.61 -1.05 -3.42
N THR A 365 22.75 -1.43 -3.94
CA THR A 365 23.50 -0.63 -4.91
C THR A 365 23.38 -1.27 -6.28
N TYR A 366 22.99 -0.51 -7.26
CA TYR A 366 22.78 -0.95 -8.64
C TYR A 366 23.57 -0.07 -9.61
N PHE A 367 23.92 -0.59 -10.76
CA PHE A 367 24.58 0.14 -11.82
C PHE A 367 23.72 0.13 -13.08
N VAL A 368 23.30 1.31 -13.50
CA VAL A 368 22.36 1.50 -14.62
C VAL A 368 23.02 2.17 -15.80
N SER A 369 22.59 1.82 -16.99
CA SER A 369 23.06 2.43 -18.24
C SER A 369 21.86 2.68 -19.15
N LEU A 370 21.89 3.82 -19.83
CA LEU A 370 20.97 4.22 -20.89
C LEU A 370 21.76 4.82 -22.03
N THR A 371 21.62 4.28 -23.23
CA THR A 371 22.24 4.87 -24.43
C THR A 371 21.32 5.91 -25.04
N GLU A 372 21.89 6.83 -25.81
CA GLU A 372 21.13 7.82 -26.59
C GLU A 372 20.15 7.12 -27.56
N GLU A 373 20.59 6.05 -28.21
CA GLU A 373 19.77 5.28 -29.16
C GLU A 373 18.53 4.68 -28.47
N GLU A 374 18.68 4.10 -27.27
CA GLU A 374 17.55 3.56 -26.47
C GLU A 374 16.58 4.67 -26.06
N ALA A 375 17.11 5.83 -25.64
CA ALA A 375 16.32 6.99 -25.27
C ALA A 375 15.53 7.54 -26.44
N GLU A 376 16.19 7.73 -27.61
CA GLU A 376 15.53 8.19 -28.83
C GLU A 376 14.47 7.22 -29.34
N ALA A 377 14.75 5.94 -29.32
CA ALA A 377 13.80 4.90 -29.72
C ALA A 377 12.55 4.90 -28.83
N SER A 378 12.73 5.09 -27.53
CA SER A 378 11.60 5.21 -26.58
C SER A 378 10.81 6.48 -26.82
N ARG A 379 11.49 7.61 -26.95
CA ARG A 379 10.86 8.89 -27.27
C ARG A 379 10.03 8.81 -28.56
N ALA A 380 10.57 8.22 -29.62
CA ALA A 380 9.86 8.03 -30.88
C ALA A 380 8.59 7.18 -30.75
N ARG A 381 8.61 6.13 -29.91
CA ARG A 381 7.40 5.33 -29.60
C ARG A 381 6.36 6.14 -28.86
N MET A 382 6.75 7.07 -27.99
CA MET A 382 5.82 7.92 -27.26
C MET A 382 5.21 9.01 -28.14
N GLN A 383 6.01 9.59 -29.04
CA GLN A 383 5.59 10.66 -29.96
C GLN A 383 4.61 10.21 -31.06
N GLN A 384 4.34 8.91 -31.18
CA GLN A 384 3.30 8.43 -32.09
C GLN A 384 1.88 8.78 -31.63
N TYR A 385 1.70 9.15 -30.36
CA TYR A 385 0.41 9.53 -29.81
C TYR A 385 0.13 11.01 -30.02
N ASP A 386 -1.13 11.36 -30.24
CA ASP A 386 -1.54 12.74 -30.37
C ASP A 386 -1.34 13.53 -29.06
N LYS A 387 -0.83 14.75 -29.15
CA LYS A 387 -0.82 15.70 -28.04
C LYS A 387 -2.22 16.23 -27.81
N LYS A 388 -2.89 15.72 -26.76
CA LYS A 388 -4.24 16.14 -26.39
C LYS A 388 -4.19 17.20 -25.28
N GLY A 389 -4.36 18.47 -25.66
CA GLY A 389 -4.44 19.59 -24.72
C GLY A 389 -3.08 19.95 -24.13
N GLY A 390 -2.81 21.18 -23.99
CA GLY A 390 -1.65 21.90 -23.52
C GLY A 390 -0.54 21.18 -22.74
N HIS A 391 0.39 21.89 -22.31
CA HIS A 391 1.56 21.33 -21.65
C HIS A 391 1.22 20.63 -20.34
N LEU A 392 1.37 19.31 -20.31
CA LEU A 392 1.29 18.50 -19.11
C LEU A 392 2.59 18.66 -18.31
N MET A 393 3.03 19.89 -18.05
CA MET A 393 4.35 19.96 -17.48
C MET A 393 4.34 19.95 -15.98
N PHE A 394 3.63 20.84 -15.34
CA PHE A 394 3.75 20.95 -13.90
C PHE A 394 2.52 21.63 -13.28
N ILE A 395 1.86 20.91 -12.40
CA ILE A 395 0.81 21.45 -11.57
C ILE A 395 1.42 21.75 -10.19
N GLU A 396 1.19 22.94 -9.64
CA GLU A 396 1.65 23.25 -8.29
C GLU A 396 0.96 22.31 -7.28
N ASP A 397 1.72 21.41 -6.71
CA ASP A 397 1.23 20.34 -5.85
C ASP A 397 0.99 20.76 -4.38
N ARG A 398 1.26 22.02 -4.06
CA ARG A 398 1.04 22.60 -2.74
C ARG A 398 -0.23 23.45 -2.64
N ILE A 399 -1.02 23.51 -3.71
CA ILE A 399 -2.32 24.17 -3.69
C ILE A 399 -3.33 23.29 -2.96
N LYS A 400 -3.95 23.86 -1.93
CA LYS A 400 -4.95 23.16 -1.15
C LYS A 400 -6.18 22.87 -2.00
N PRO A 401 -6.67 21.63 -2.05
CA PRO A 401 -7.91 21.31 -2.75
C PRO A 401 -9.11 22.01 -2.12
N SER A 402 -10.06 22.44 -2.93
CA SER A 402 -11.31 23.02 -2.47
C SER A 402 -12.40 21.97 -2.30
N LYS A 403 -13.25 22.14 -1.29
CA LYS A 403 -14.42 21.28 -1.12
C LYS A 403 -15.37 21.45 -2.32
N ARG A 404 -15.90 20.33 -2.81
CA ARG A 404 -16.87 20.36 -3.91
C ARG A 404 -18.17 21.02 -3.49
N THR A 405 -18.77 21.77 -4.41
CA THR A 405 -20.05 22.47 -4.21
C THR A 405 -21.15 21.97 -5.14
N ASP A 406 -20.87 20.93 -5.94
CA ASP A 406 -21.76 20.35 -6.93
C ASP A 406 -22.60 19.16 -6.41
N GLY A 407 -22.68 19.01 -5.10
CA GLY A 407 -23.46 17.93 -4.46
C GLY A 407 -22.75 16.58 -4.42
N VAL A 408 -21.52 16.49 -4.93
CA VAL A 408 -20.67 15.30 -4.86
C VAL A 408 -19.69 15.44 -3.71
N ASP A 409 -19.60 14.43 -2.87
CA ASP A 409 -18.62 14.42 -1.79
C ASP A 409 -17.18 14.47 -2.31
N GLY A 410 -16.31 15.11 -1.54
CA GLY A 410 -14.88 15.16 -1.81
C GLY A 410 -14.36 16.55 -2.17
N TYR A 411 -13.17 16.56 -2.75
CA TYR A 411 -12.40 17.75 -3.06
C TYR A 411 -12.08 17.83 -4.55
N ARG A 412 -11.75 19.02 -5.02
CA ARG A 412 -11.31 19.28 -6.39
C ARG A 412 -10.10 20.20 -6.40
N LEU A 413 -9.39 20.20 -7.51
CA LEU A 413 -8.41 21.20 -7.81
C LEU A 413 -9.14 22.38 -8.48
N ASP A 414 -9.07 23.57 -7.89
CA ASP A 414 -9.77 24.75 -8.42
C ASP A 414 -9.06 25.39 -9.59
N TYR A 415 -7.84 24.99 -9.86
CA TYR A 415 -7.17 25.52 -11.01
C TYR A 415 -6.95 24.46 -12.06
N SER A 416 -7.35 24.83 -13.26
CA SER A 416 -7.30 23.98 -14.44
C SER A 416 -6.08 24.26 -15.32
N GLU A 417 -5.23 25.23 -14.95
CA GLU A 417 -4.12 25.66 -15.77
C GLU A 417 -2.83 24.96 -15.34
N GLU A 418 -2.17 24.44 -16.31
CA GLU A 418 -0.85 23.85 -16.22
C GLU A 418 0.16 24.93 -15.91
N TYR A 419 1.02 24.64 -14.97
CA TYR A 419 2.01 25.57 -14.51
C TYR A 419 3.29 25.38 -15.33
N ALA A 420 3.59 26.30 -16.23
CA ALA A 420 4.91 26.37 -16.80
C ALA A 420 5.90 26.81 -15.71
N ILE A 421 6.92 26.00 -15.44
CA ILE A 421 8.06 26.47 -14.65
C ILE A 421 8.83 27.46 -15.52
N GLY A 422 8.49 28.72 -15.38
CA GLY A 422 9.22 29.81 -16.01
C GLY A 422 10.48 30.15 -15.24
#